data_fb5a3d862ca84e2a70ec2f00d671b185
#
_entry.id   fb5a3d862ca84e2a70ec2f00d671b185
#
_cell.length_a   1.000
_cell.length_b   1.000
_cell.length_c   1.000
_cell.angle_alpha   90.00
_cell.angle_beta   90.00
_cell.angle_gamma   90.00
#
_symmetry.space_group_name_H-M   'P 1'
#
loop_
_entity.id
_entity.type
_entity.pdbx_description
1 polymer ?
#
loop_
_entity_poly.entity_id
_entity_poly.type
_entity_poly.pdbx_seq_one_letter_code
_entity_poly.pdbx_strand_id
1 'polypeptide(L)'
;MRAINNILLAFLFTWSASAFGQNAFKVVPLGVKGGIDESNLSAYMLAPANSNNFVCLDAGTLHTGIEKAIEKGAFKIPAEQVLRKYIKGYLISHSHLDHLSGLIINSPEDTTKNIYAFADCIETFKTRYFTWKSWANFADEGETPQLKKYHYKVLSPNEETQIENTEMTVKAFPLSHSNLTSSAFLVKSQDSYILYLGDVGPDEIEKSHNLELLWQTMAPLIQEKKLKAIMIEVSFPDEQPDKTLFGHLTPHWLMKEMDDLEKLSGGGSLKDFNIVVTHVKPPQASINSIKKQLAAENKLQLNLIYPQQGKAILF
;
A
#
# COMPACT_ATOMS: atom_id res chain seq x y z
N MET A 1 53.87 -56.60 -18.18
CA MET A 1 53.43 -55.45 -17.41
C MET A 1 52.19 -54.87 -18.10
N ARG A 2 50.99 -55.07 -17.51
CA ARG A 2 49.73 -54.50 -18.02
C ARG A 2 49.40 -53.32 -17.15
N ALA A 3 49.28 -52.12 -17.76
CA ALA A 3 48.82 -50.90 -17.11
C ALA A 3 47.29 -50.91 -17.03
N ILE A 4 46.77 -50.75 -15.82
CA ILE A 4 45.32 -50.60 -15.55
C ILE A 4 45.03 -49.11 -15.51
N ASN A 5 44.27 -48.60 -16.49
CA ASN A 5 43.74 -47.25 -16.49
C ASN A 5 42.48 -47.17 -15.61
N ASN A 6 42.58 -46.52 -14.47
CA ASN A 6 41.42 -46.16 -13.63
C ASN A 6 40.78 -44.88 -14.18
N ILE A 7 39.60 -45.02 -14.80
CA ILE A 7 38.74 -43.89 -15.17
C ILE A 7 37.89 -43.56 -13.96
N LEU A 8 38.14 -42.38 -13.35
CA LEU A 8 37.37 -41.78 -12.28
C LEU A 8 36.15 -41.07 -12.88
N LEU A 9 34.98 -41.65 -12.78
CA LEU A 9 33.74 -40.99 -13.19
C LEU A 9 33.29 -40.04 -12.03
N ALA A 10 33.46 -38.73 -12.25
CA ALA A 10 32.93 -37.70 -11.35
C ALA A 10 31.43 -37.51 -11.64
N PHE A 11 30.54 -37.96 -10.75
CA PHE A 11 29.12 -37.62 -10.76
C PHE A 11 28.93 -36.19 -10.24
N LEU A 12 28.67 -35.26 -11.15
CA LEU A 12 28.17 -33.94 -10.81
C LEU A 12 26.68 -34.05 -10.41
N PHE A 13 26.42 -34.08 -9.11
CA PHE A 13 25.07 -33.88 -8.59
C PHE A 13 24.69 -32.41 -8.76
N THR A 14 23.95 -32.06 -9.79
CA THR A 14 23.25 -30.78 -9.87
C THR A 14 22.07 -30.78 -8.90
N TRP A 15 22.24 -30.15 -7.76
CA TRP A 15 21.14 -29.88 -6.84
C TRP A 15 20.26 -28.80 -7.50
N SER A 16 19.20 -29.23 -8.19
CA SER A 16 18.10 -28.35 -8.54
C SER A 16 17.37 -27.98 -7.26
N ALA A 17 17.75 -26.88 -6.62
CA ALA A 17 16.94 -26.28 -5.57
C ALA A 17 15.63 -25.88 -6.23
N SER A 18 14.56 -26.63 -5.95
CA SER A 18 13.20 -26.20 -6.23
C SER A 18 12.97 -24.93 -5.41
N ALA A 19 13.08 -23.77 -6.05
CA ALA A 19 12.67 -22.51 -5.48
C ALA A 19 11.13 -22.57 -5.33
N PHE A 20 10.64 -23.16 -4.23
CA PHE A 20 9.30 -22.84 -3.76
C PHE A 20 9.29 -21.32 -3.59
N GLY A 21 8.42 -20.63 -4.32
CA GLY A 21 8.35 -19.18 -4.32
C GLY A 21 8.20 -18.68 -2.87
N GLN A 22 9.30 -18.19 -2.31
CA GLN A 22 9.29 -17.59 -0.98
C GLN A 22 8.49 -16.29 -1.10
N ASN A 23 7.50 -16.07 -0.21
CA ASN A 23 6.76 -14.83 -0.17
C ASN A 23 7.73 -13.64 -0.07
N ALA A 24 7.53 -12.64 -0.90
CA ALA A 24 8.39 -11.47 -0.95
C ALA A 24 8.00 -10.43 0.10
N PHE A 25 6.69 -10.30 0.36
CA PHE A 25 6.14 -9.27 1.24
C PHE A 25 5.16 -9.82 2.26
N LYS A 26 5.09 -9.11 3.38
CA LYS A 26 4.08 -9.25 4.44
C LYS A 26 3.35 -7.93 4.60
N VAL A 27 2.01 -7.96 4.44
CA VAL A 27 1.12 -6.83 4.69
C VAL A 27 0.29 -7.13 5.93
N VAL A 28 0.26 -6.20 6.89
CA VAL A 28 -0.61 -6.28 8.08
C VAL A 28 -1.58 -5.08 8.02
N PRO A 29 -2.86 -5.32 7.67
CA PRO A 29 -3.86 -4.26 7.65
C PRO A 29 -4.17 -3.78 9.07
N LEU A 30 -3.90 -2.50 9.36
CA LEU A 30 -4.29 -1.85 10.62
C LEU A 30 -5.68 -1.21 10.52
N GLY A 31 -6.08 -0.86 9.31
CA GLY A 31 -7.40 -0.40 8.95
C GLY A 31 -7.64 -0.61 7.46
N VAL A 32 -8.89 -0.90 7.09
CA VAL A 32 -9.25 -1.36 5.73
C VAL A 32 -10.42 -0.57 5.11
N LYS A 33 -10.99 0.37 5.87
CA LYS A 33 -12.16 1.15 5.46
C LYS A 33 -11.78 2.60 5.18
N GLY A 34 -12.57 3.23 4.33
CA GLY A 34 -12.59 4.68 4.18
C GLY A 34 -13.71 5.33 5.00
N GLY A 35 -13.56 6.63 5.27
CA GLY A 35 -14.61 7.46 5.84
C GLY A 35 -14.76 7.36 7.37
N ILE A 36 -15.91 6.89 7.88
CA ILE A 36 -16.42 7.23 9.22
C ILE A 36 -16.17 6.20 10.33
N ASP A 37 -15.46 5.11 10.09
CA ASP A 37 -15.15 4.10 11.13
C ASP A 37 -13.74 4.34 11.68
N GLU A 38 -13.60 5.20 12.70
CA GLU A 38 -12.32 5.65 13.26
C GLU A 38 -11.46 4.50 13.78
N SER A 39 -12.08 3.38 14.10
CA SER A 39 -11.37 2.18 14.56
C SER A 39 -10.74 1.36 13.42
N ASN A 40 -11.00 1.72 12.14
CA ASN A 40 -10.67 0.87 11.01
C ASN A 40 -10.34 1.66 9.72
N LEU A 41 -9.84 2.90 9.86
CA LEU A 41 -9.47 3.80 8.77
C LEU A 41 -8.19 3.32 8.06
N SER A 42 -8.06 3.65 6.79
CA SER A 42 -7.02 3.18 5.88
C SER A 42 -5.61 3.26 6.47
N ALA A 43 -4.99 2.10 6.71
CA ALA A 43 -3.62 1.97 7.21
C ALA A 43 -3.10 0.54 7.02
N TYR A 44 -1.92 0.39 6.42
CA TYR A 44 -1.35 -0.93 6.16
C TYR A 44 0.14 -0.93 6.49
N MET A 45 0.60 -1.88 7.31
CA MET A 45 2.02 -2.09 7.53
C MET A 45 2.57 -3.03 6.45
N LEU A 46 3.61 -2.62 5.74
CA LEU A 46 4.28 -3.39 4.69
C LEU A 46 5.75 -3.62 5.05
N ALA A 47 6.21 -4.87 4.94
CA ALA A 47 7.62 -5.24 5.10
C ALA A 47 7.98 -6.40 4.16
N PRO A 48 9.26 -6.67 3.90
CA PRO A 48 9.72 -7.95 3.37
C PRO A 48 9.21 -9.09 4.26
N ALA A 49 8.85 -10.24 3.66
CA ALA A 49 8.14 -11.32 4.37
C ALA A 49 8.83 -11.78 5.67
N ASN A 50 10.16 -11.80 5.69
CA ASN A 50 10.98 -12.25 6.82
C ASN A 50 11.48 -11.09 7.73
N SER A 51 10.98 -9.87 7.52
CA SER A 51 11.39 -8.68 8.27
C SER A 51 10.29 -8.21 9.23
N ASN A 52 10.70 -7.51 10.29
CA ASN A 52 9.81 -6.71 11.14
C ASN A 52 10.07 -5.20 11.00
N ASN A 53 10.79 -4.78 9.97
CA ASN A 53 11.00 -3.38 9.63
C ASN A 53 9.91 -2.94 8.64
N PHE A 54 8.79 -2.47 9.17
CA PHE A 54 7.64 -2.08 8.38
C PHE A 54 7.67 -0.59 8.02
N VAL A 55 7.12 -0.25 6.85
CA VAL A 55 6.62 1.08 6.55
C VAL A 55 5.09 1.05 6.61
N CYS A 56 4.46 2.11 7.08
CA CYS A 56 3.01 2.25 6.95
C CYS A 56 2.67 2.89 5.60
N LEU A 57 1.73 2.28 4.89
CA LEU A 57 1.03 2.82 3.74
C LEU A 57 -0.26 3.43 4.29
N ASP A 58 -0.30 4.74 4.38
CA ASP A 58 -1.23 5.52 5.18
C ASP A 58 -1.26 5.14 6.67
N ALA A 59 -1.94 5.94 7.47
CA ALA A 59 -1.93 5.84 8.92
C ALA A 59 -3.24 6.38 9.56
N GLY A 60 -4.39 6.05 8.96
CA GLY A 60 -5.69 6.46 9.48
C GLY A 60 -6.01 5.84 10.83
N THR A 61 -5.75 4.55 11.02
CA THR A 61 -5.86 3.86 12.31
C THR A 61 -4.55 3.17 12.64
N LEU A 62 -3.90 3.52 13.76
CA LEU A 62 -2.67 2.87 14.22
C LEU A 62 -2.91 2.00 15.47
N HIS A 63 -3.17 2.61 16.63
CA HIS A 63 -3.19 1.88 17.90
C HIS A 63 -4.17 0.71 17.92
N THR A 64 -5.45 0.97 17.65
CA THR A 64 -6.48 -0.07 17.60
C THR A 64 -6.17 -1.14 16.54
N GLY A 65 -5.63 -0.74 15.39
CA GLY A 65 -5.22 -1.66 14.34
C GLY A 65 -4.08 -2.59 14.78
N ILE A 66 -3.09 -2.05 15.50
CA ILE A 66 -1.99 -2.84 16.07
C ILE A 66 -2.52 -3.82 17.13
N GLU A 67 -3.43 -3.39 18.02
CA GLU A 67 -4.08 -4.30 18.99
C GLU A 67 -4.80 -5.45 18.29
N LYS A 68 -5.57 -5.14 17.22
CA LYS A 68 -6.21 -6.19 16.40
C LYS A 68 -5.20 -7.12 15.74
N ALA A 69 -4.05 -6.61 15.32
CA ALA A 69 -2.98 -7.42 14.75
C ALA A 69 -2.33 -8.35 15.79
N ILE A 70 -2.20 -7.90 17.03
CA ILE A 70 -1.76 -8.72 18.15
C ILE A 70 -2.80 -9.81 18.46
N GLU A 71 -4.08 -9.46 18.56
CA GLU A 71 -5.18 -10.41 18.76
C GLU A 71 -5.22 -11.50 17.68
N LYS A 72 -4.89 -11.16 16.42
CA LYS A 72 -4.84 -12.08 15.27
C LYS A 72 -3.49 -12.82 15.15
N GLY A 73 -2.54 -12.57 16.05
CA GLY A 73 -1.25 -13.26 16.09
C GLY A 73 -0.20 -12.75 15.09
N ALA A 74 -0.44 -11.59 14.45
CA ALA A 74 0.56 -10.98 13.55
C ALA A 74 1.77 -10.46 14.33
N PHE A 75 1.58 -10.00 15.57
CA PHE A 75 2.63 -9.53 16.46
C PHE A 75 2.57 -10.21 17.83
N LYS A 76 3.73 -10.35 18.49
CA LYS A 76 3.88 -11.01 19.81
C LYS A 76 4.45 -10.07 20.88
N ILE A 77 4.49 -8.77 20.63
CA ILE A 77 4.99 -7.72 21.51
C ILE A 77 3.88 -6.69 21.76
N PRO A 78 3.93 -5.92 22.86
CA PRO A 78 2.93 -4.88 23.17
C PRO A 78 2.77 -3.85 22.06
N ALA A 79 1.59 -3.25 21.95
CA ALA A 79 1.23 -2.32 20.87
C ALA A 79 2.20 -1.12 20.77
N GLU A 80 2.61 -0.55 21.93
CA GLU A 80 3.56 0.55 21.99
C GLU A 80 4.94 0.15 21.42
N GLN A 81 5.32 -1.10 21.59
CA GLN A 81 6.58 -1.61 21.03
C GLN A 81 6.47 -1.86 19.53
N VAL A 82 5.32 -2.31 19.02
CA VAL A 82 5.08 -2.40 17.57
C VAL A 82 5.19 -1.01 16.95
N LEU A 83 4.46 -0.03 17.49
CA LEU A 83 4.52 1.35 17.04
C LEU A 83 5.95 1.88 16.99
N ARG A 84 6.68 1.74 18.11
CA ARG A 84 8.02 2.35 18.29
C ARG A 84 9.13 1.61 17.56
N LYS A 85 9.08 0.26 17.50
CA LYS A 85 10.19 -0.57 17.01
C LYS A 85 9.98 -1.12 15.61
N TYR A 86 8.74 -1.47 15.24
CA TYR A 86 8.48 -2.14 13.97
C TYR A 86 8.13 -1.15 12.85
N ILE A 87 7.38 -0.09 13.13
CA ILE A 87 7.11 0.97 12.15
C ILE A 87 8.35 1.84 12.02
N LYS A 88 8.92 1.92 10.80
CA LYS A 88 10.14 2.69 10.49
C LYS A 88 9.85 4.04 9.83
N GLY A 89 8.67 4.21 9.27
CA GLY A 89 8.25 5.42 8.59
C GLY A 89 6.83 5.32 8.07
N TYR A 90 6.36 6.41 7.51
CA TYR A 90 5.01 6.56 6.98
C TYR A 90 5.07 7.05 5.54
N LEU A 91 4.44 6.34 4.63
CA LEU A 91 4.14 6.77 3.27
C LEU A 91 2.69 7.26 3.28
N ILE A 92 2.47 8.56 3.21
CA ILE A 92 1.13 9.16 3.29
C ILE A 92 0.69 9.57 1.90
N SER A 93 -0.40 8.97 1.44
CA SER A 93 -0.89 9.15 0.08
C SER A 93 -1.43 10.56 -0.16
N HIS A 94 -2.21 11.08 0.77
CA HIS A 94 -2.77 12.42 0.73
C HIS A 94 -3.23 12.86 2.13
N SER A 95 -3.74 14.08 2.24
CA SER A 95 -3.92 14.76 3.52
C SER A 95 -5.32 14.60 4.16
N HIS A 96 -6.18 13.68 3.69
CA HIS A 96 -7.45 13.44 4.36
C HIS A 96 -7.27 12.72 5.71
N LEU A 97 -8.17 13.01 6.66
CA LEU A 97 -8.06 12.52 8.04
C LEU A 97 -8.10 11.00 8.15
N ASP A 98 -8.88 10.33 7.32
CA ASP A 98 -8.99 8.87 7.32
C ASP A 98 -7.74 8.15 6.77
N HIS A 99 -6.72 8.92 6.33
CA HIS A 99 -5.41 8.41 5.92
C HIS A 99 -4.27 8.79 6.87
N LEU A 100 -4.48 9.70 7.85
CA LEU A 100 -3.38 10.20 8.67
C LEU A 100 -3.73 10.49 10.14
N SER A 101 -5.01 10.42 10.54
CA SER A 101 -5.42 10.76 11.92
C SER A 101 -4.74 9.90 12.98
N GLY A 102 -4.53 8.61 12.72
CA GLY A 102 -3.81 7.72 13.62
C GLY A 102 -2.35 8.16 13.83
N LEU A 103 -1.64 8.62 12.78
CA LEU A 103 -0.29 9.17 12.92
C LEU A 103 -0.30 10.40 13.84
N ILE A 104 -1.23 11.33 13.61
CA ILE A 104 -1.31 12.56 14.41
C ILE A 104 -1.59 12.22 15.88
N ILE A 105 -2.62 11.43 16.15
CA ILE A 105 -3.05 11.09 17.51
C ILE A 105 -1.97 10.31 18.27
N ASN A 106 -1.24 9.42 17.60
CA ASN A 106 -0.21 8.59 18.24
C ASN A 106 1.18 9.28 18.29
N SER A 107 1.33 10.46 17.72
CA SER A 107 2.62 11.17 17.67
C SER A 107 3.29 11.41 19.03
N PRO A 108 2.57 11.66 20.16
CA PRO A 108 3.20 11.77 21.48
C PRO A 108 3.95 10.52 21.91
N GLU A 109 3.43 9.35 21.60
CA GLU A 109 3.97 8.04 22.02
C GLU A 109 4.93 7.42 21.01
N ASP A 110 4.99 7.96 19.81
CA ASP A 110 5.84 7.44 18.74
C ASP A 110 7.32 7.82 18.92
N THR A 111 8.19 7.29 18.06
CA THR A 111 9.63 7.57 18.01
C THR A 111 9.99 8.37 16.76
N THR A 112 11.25 8.80 16.67
CA THR A 112 11.76 9.52 15.48
C THR A 112 11.64 8.68 14.23
N LYS A 113 10.96 9.24 13.20
CA LYS A 113 10.66 8.60 11.90
C LYS A 113 10.52 9.63 10.79
N ASN A 114 10.59 9.13 9.56
CA ASN A 114 10.29 9.95 8.38
C ASN A 114 8.82 9.83 7.98
N ILE A 115 8.26 10.93 7.52
CA ILE A 115 6.98 11.01 6.79
C ILE A 115 7.33 11.32 5.34
N TYR A 116 7.04 10.39 4.45
CA TYR A 116 7.27 10.48 3.02
C TYR A 116 5.94 10.81 2.34
N ALA A 117 5.87 11.91 1.61
CA ALA A 117 4.68 12.31 0.84
C ALA A 117 5.06 13.33 -0.23
N PHE A 118 4.13 13.66 -1.13
CA PHE A 118 4.29 14.79 -2.02
C PHE A 118 4.22 16.13 -1.27
N ALA A 119 4.77 17.18 -1.87
CA ALA A 119 4.92 18.50 -1.28
C ALA A 119 3.60 19.07 -0.72
N ASP A 120 2.49 18.93 -1.43
CA ASP A 120 1.17 19.45 -1.03
C ASP A 120 0.65 18.77 0.24
N CYS A 121 0.88 17.46 0.38
CA CYS A 121 0.52 16.72 1.58
C CYS A 121 1.39 17.18 2.77
N ILE A 122 2.70 17.32 2.59
CA ILE A 122 3.62 17.85 3.61
C ILE A 122 3.21 19.27 4.02
N GLU A 123 2.87 20.13 3.07
CA GLU A 123 2.43 21.49 3.37
C GLU A 123 1.13 21.50 4.20
N THR A 124 0.23 20.55 3.97
CA THR A 124 -0.97 20.42 4.78
C THR A 124 -0.64 19.96 6.21
N PHE A 125 0.30 19.05 6.42
CA PHE A 125 0.79 18.73 7.76
C PHE A 125 1.28 19.95 8.50
N LYS A 126 2.11 20.80 7.85
CA LYS A 126 2.74 21.99 8.41
C LYS A 126 1.74 23.08 8.74
N THR A 127 0.71 23.25 7.93
CA THR A 127 -0.21 24.40 7.99
C THR A 127 -1.56 24.10 8.61
N ARG A 128 -1.93 22.82 8.77
CA ARG A 128 -3.25 22.41 9.27
C ARG A 128 -3.19 21.51 10.49
N TYR A 129 -2.25 20.57 10.54
CA TYR A 129 -2.24 19.53 11.58
C TYR A 129 -1.21 19.82 12.69
N PHE A 130 0.06 19.94 12.37
CA PHE A 130 1.12 20.20 13.35
C PHE A 130 1.33 21.70 13.55
N THR A 131 0.30 22.40 14.06
CA THR A 131 0.23 23.86 14.13
C THR A 131 0.08 24.40 15.57
N TRP A 132 0.29 23.58 16.59
CA TRP A 132 0.02 23.90 17.99
C TRP A 132 -1.45 24.26 18.33
N LYS A 133 -2.18 24.81 17.37
CA LYS A 133 -3.63 25.06 17.51
C LYS A 133 -4.46 23.81 17.26
N SER A 134 -4.05 22.97 16.31
CA SER A 134 -4.71 21.68 16.01
C SER A 134 -4.08 20.55 16.79
N TRP A 135 -2.74 20.43 16.74
CA TRP A 135 -1.94 19.45 17.47
C TRP A 135 -0.52 19.97 17.64
N ALA A 136 0.20 19.54 18.72
CA ALA A 136 1.60 19.91 18.92
C ALA A 136 2.45 19.58 17.70
N ASN A 137 3.38 20.47 17.33
CA ASN A 137 4.23 20.24 16.16
C ASN A 137 5.33 19.21 16.48
N PHE A 138 5.05 17.95 16.18
CA PHE A 138 6.00 16.85 16.31
C PHE A 138 6.99 16.74 15.15
N ALA A 139 6.88 17.57 14.12
CA ALA A 139 7.76 17.54 12.96
C ALA A 139 8.98 18.49 13.10
N ASP A 140 9.84 18.49 12.09
CA ASP A 140 11.07 19.29 11.99
C ASP A 140 10.90 20.59 11.21
N GLU A 141 9.71 20.80 10.62
CA GLU A 141 9.33 22.03 9.91
C GLU A 141 7.96 22.55 10.38
N GLY A 142 7.59 23.74 9.94
CA GLY A 142 6.30 24.37 10.28
C GLY A 142 6.39 25.26 11.52
N GLU A 143 5.28 25.41 12.25
CA GLU A 143 5.14 26.31 13.40
C GLU A 143 6.07 25.93 14.55
N THR A 144 6.72 26.93 15.16
CA THR A 144 7.62 26.72 16.31
C THR A 144 6.86 26.74 17.64
N PRO A 145 7.38 25.99 18.68
CA PRO A 145 8.54 25.13 18.68
C PRO A 145 8.33 23.82 17.95
N GLN A 146 9.37 23.33 17.25
CA GLN A 146 9.38 22.05 16.55
C GLN A 146 9.93 20.97 17.48
N LEU A 147 9.18 19.88 17.71
CA LEU A 147 9.61 18.77 18.57
C LEU A 147 10.53 17.78 17.86
N LYS A 148 10.67 17.86 16.53
CA LYS A 148 11.62 17.13 15.67
C LYS A 148 11.58 15.61 15.83
N LYS A 149 10.42 15.07 16.13
CA LYS A 149 10.18 13.63 16.16
C LYS A 149 10.00 13.08 14.74
N TYR A 150 9.26 13.80 13.89
CA TYR A 150 9.08 13.45 12.50
C TYR A 150 9.92 14.32 11.58
N HIS A 151 10.52 13.69 10.56
CA HIS A 151 11.27 14.36 9.51
C HIS A 151 10.53 14.22 8.20
N TYR A 152 10.20 15.35 7.57
CA TYR A 152 9.55 15.34 6.28
C TYR A 152 10.52 14.98 5.17
N LYS A 153 10.10 14.05 4.32
CA LYS A 153 10.81 13.61 3.11
C LYS A 153 9.89 13.82 1.92
N VAL A 154 10.04 14.96 1.26
CA VAL A 154 9.27 15.27 0.05
C VAL A 154 9.70 14.30 -1.05
N LEU A 155 8.73 13.57 -1.61
CA LEU A 155 8.93 12.67 -2.73
C LEU A 155 8.82 13.43 -4.05
N SER A 156 9.66 13.07 -5.01
CA SER A 156 9.53 13.51 -6.40
C SER A 156 8.80 12.42 -7.20
N PRO A 157 7.91 12.79 -8.13
CA PRO A 157 7.22 11.82 -8.96
C PRO A 157 8.19 10.90 -9.72
N ASN A 158 7.96 9.59 -9.64
CA ASN A 158 8.72 8.55 -10.33
C ASN A 158 10.22 8.43 -9.96
N GLU A 159 10.69 9.14 -8.94
CA GLU A 159 12.04 8.98 -8.40
C GLU A 159 12.10 7.89 -7.33
N GLU A 160 13.16 7.05 -7.39
CA GLU A 160 13.36 6.00 -6.40
C GLU A 160 13.97 6.57 -5.13
N THR A 161 13.30 6.41 -4.01
CA THR A 161 13.70 6.90 -2.68
C THR A 161 13.87 5.72 -1.72
N GLN A 162 14.99 5.69 -0.98
CA GLN A 162 15.21 4.70 0.08
C GLN A 162 14.27 4.96 1.27
N ILE A 163 13.55 3.94 1.72
CA ILE A 163 12.79 4.00 2.99
C ILE A 163 13.77 3.68 4.11
N GLU A 164 14.16 4.71 4.86
CA GLU A 164 15.19 4.60 5.90
C GLU A 164 14.85 3.53 6.95
N ASN A 165 15.89 2.83 7.42
CA ASN A 165 15.78 1.72 8.36
C ASN A 165 14.97 0.50 7.86
N THR A 166 14.81 0.38 6.54
CA THR A 166 14.22 -0.79 5.88
C THR A 166 15.10 -1.25 4.72
N GLU A 167 14.81 -2.45 4.20
CA GLU A 167 15.41 -2.98 2.96
C GLU A 167 14.53 -2.67 1.72
N MET A 168 13.75 -1.58 1.79
CA MET A 168 12.79 -1.23 0.77
C MET A 168 13.06 0.16 0.20
N THR A 169 12.77 0.32 -1.08
CA THR A 169 12.70 1.61 -1.76
C THR A 169 11.27 1.88 -2.21
N VAL A 170 10.95 3.14 -2.51
CA VAL A 170 9.65 3.55 -3.02
C VAL A 170 9.80 4.49 -4.21
N LYS A 171 8.91 4.35 -5.20
CA LYS A 171 8.60 5.36 -6.20
C LYS A 171 7.16 5.82 -6.00
N ALA A 172 6.95 7.14 -5.99
CA ALA A 172 5.63 7.72 -5.87
C ALA A 172 5.13 8.22 -7.23
N PHE A 173 3.83 8.00 -7.49
CA PHE A 173 3.16 8.47 -8.70
C PHE A 173 1.95 9.31 -8.30
N PRO A 174 1.71 10.46 -8.95
CA PRO A 174 0.53 11.26 -8.67
C PRO A 174 -0.75 10.55 -9.12
N LEU A 175 -1.79 10.67 -8.33
CA LEU A 175 -3.15 10.21 -8.62
C LEU A 175 -4.12 11.39 -8.53
N SER A 176 -5.20 11.33 -9.30
CA SER A 176 -6.29 12.30 -9.23
C SER A 176 -7.33 11.87 -8.21
N HIS A 177 -7.65 12.75 -7.27
CA HIS A 177 -8.66 12.54 -6.25
C HIS A 177 -9.46 13.82 -6.05
N SER A 178 -10.44 14.06 -6.92
CA SER A 178 -11.18 15.32 -7.02
C SER A 178 -10.24 16.53 -7.14
N ASN A 179 -10.26 17.41 -6.15
CA ASN A 179 -9.43 18.61 -6.13
C ASN A 179 -8.05 18.43 -5.48
N LEU A 180 -7.69 17.18 -5.11
CA LEU A 180 -6.44 16.85 -4.44
C LEU A 180 -5.56 15.95 -5.30
N THR A 181 -4.27 16.07 -5.11
CA THR A 181 -3.31 15.07 -5.56
C THR A 181 -3.18 14.01 -4.47
N SER A 182 -3.51 12.77 -4.81
CA SER A 182 -3.18 11.58 -4.04
C SER A 182 -1.93 10.91 -4.60
N SER A 183 -1.47 9.84 -3.98
CA SER A 183 -0.25 9.14 -4.40
C SER A 183 -0.48 7.64 -4.55
N ALA A 184 0.10 7.06 -5.60
CA ALA A 184 0.41 5.64 -5.61
C ALA A 184 1.87 5.42 -5.18
N PHE A 185 2.12 4.38 -4.40
CA PHE A 185 3.44 3.98 -3.93
C PHE A 185 3.81 2.61 -4.47
N LEU A 186 4.80 2.56 -5.36
CA LEU A 186 5.43 1.33 -5.82
C LEU A 186 6.59 1.02 -4.88
N VAL A 187 6.38 0.10 -3.95
CA VAL A 187 7.39 -0.32 -2.97
C VAL A 187 8.12 -1.55 -3.49
N LYS A 188 9.45 -1.46 -3.50
CA LYS A 188 10.36 -2.51 -3.96
C LYS A 188 11.12 -3.12 -2.78
N SER A 189 11.25 -4.44 -2.79
CA SER A 189 12.21 -5.19 -1.98
C SER A 189 12.87 -6.25 -2.87
N GLN A 190 14.19 -6.20 -3.00
CA GLN A 190 14.93 -7.03 -3.96
C GLN A 190 14.36 -6.87 -5.38
N ASP A 191 13.93 -7.94 -6.03
CA ASP A 191 13.33 -7.94 -7.37
C ASP A 191 11.80 -8.01 -7.37
N SER A 192 11.18 -7.78 -6.22
CA SER A 192 9.72 -7.85 -6.06
C SER A 192 9.14 -6.49 -5.71
N TYR A 193 7.88 -6.28 -6.13
CA TYR A 193 7.18 -5.02 -5.96
C TYR A 193 5.76 -5.25 -5.41
N ILE A 194 5.29 -4.29 -4.61
CA ILE A 194 3.88 -4.08 -4.27
C ILE A 194 3.50 -2.66 -4.68
N LEU A 195 2.35 -2.52 -5.32
CA LEU A 195 1.76 -1.22 -5.61
C LEU A 195 0.61 -0.96 -4.63
N TYR A 196 0.65 0.17 -3.94
CA TYR A 196 -0.44 0.70 -3.13
C TYR A 196 -0.92 2.01 -3.75
N LEU A 197 -2.23 2.12 -3.97
CA LEU A 197 -2.85 3.38 -4.35
C LEU A 197 -3.60 3.93 -3.13
N GLY A 198 -3.36 5.21 -2.83
CA GLY A 198 -4.28 6.00 -2.03
C GLY A 198 -5.60 6.19 -2.75
N ASP A 199 -6.42 7.11 -2.29
CA ASP A 199 -7.70 7.38 -2.94
C ASP A 199 -7.49 7.87 -4.37
N VAL A 200 -8.32 7.39 -5.28
CA VAL A 200 -8.19 7.66 -6.72
C VAL A 200 -9.53 7.60 -7.43
N GLY A 201 -9.81 8.58 -8.26
CA GLY A 201 -10.90 8.54 -9.23
C GLY A 201 -10.44 8.01 -10.58
N PRO A 202 -11.38 7.49 -11.42
CA PRO A 202 -11.06 7.02 -12.77
C PRO A 202 -10.62 8.19 -13.66
N ASP A 203 -9.61 7.99 -14.48
CA ASP A 203 -9.08 9.04 -15.36
C ASP A 203 -10.17 9.69 -16.23
N GLU A 204 -11.15 8.92 -16.69
CA GLU A 204 -12.27 9.43 -17.49
C GLU A 204 -13.12 10.46 -16.72
N ILE A 205 -13.38 10.24 -15.44
CA ILE A 205 -14.17 11.12 -14.59
C ILE A 205 -13.34 12.31 -14.11
N GLU A 206 -12.10 12.05 -13.69
CA GLU A 206 -11.17 13.06 -13.19
C GLU A 206 -10.55 13.90 -14.33
N LYS A 207 -10.75 13.50 -15.60
CA LYS A 207 -10.17 14.11 -16.80
C LYS A 207 -8.65 14.20 -16.71
N SER A 208 -8.04 13.12 -16.30
CA SER A 208 -6.60 12.95 -16.12
C SER A 208 -6.07 11.79 -16.96
N HIS A 209 -4.74 11.57 -16.89
CA HIS A 209 -4.07 10.42 -17.46
C HIS A 209 -3.15 9.74 -16.42
N ASN A 210 -3.41 9.97 -15.14
CA ASN A 210 -2.53 9.51 -14.07
C ASN A 210 -2.55 7.99 -13.93
N LEU A 211 -3.72 7.36 -14.01
CA LEU A 211 -3.83 5.89 -13.99
C LEU A 211 -3.28 5.26 -15.27
N GLU A 212 -3.53 5.85 -16.44
CA GLU A 212 -2.96 5.38 -17.71
C GLU A 212 -1.42 5.33 -17.65
N LEU A 213 -0.78 6.41 -17.19
CA LEU A 213 0.69 6.49 -17.04
C LEU A 213 1.21 5.51 -15.98
N LEU A 214 0.48 5.33 -14.89
CA LEU A 214 0.79 4.33 -13.86
C LEU A 214 0.75 2.92 -14.45
N TRP A 215 -0.31 2.58 -15.19
CA TRP A 215 -0.46 1.25 -15.79
C TRP A 215 0.62 0.95 -16.83
N GLN A 216 1.03 1.93 -17.64
CA GLN A 216 2.17 1.80 -18.55
C GLN A 216 3.46 1.43 -17.82
N THR A 217 3.64 1.95 -16.60
CA THR A 217 4.81 1.60 -15.75
C THR A 217 4.67 0.23 -15.10
N MET A 218 3.45 -0.19 -14.75
CA MET A 218 3.20 -1.47 -14.07
C MET A 218 3.20 -2.66 -15.03
N ALA A 219 2.78 -2.48 -16.27
CA ALA A 219 2.63 -3.56 -17.24
C ALA A 219 3.91 -4.41 -17.42
N PRO A 220 5.12 -3.85 -17.60
CA PRO A 220 6.35 -4.65 -17.66
C PRO A 220 6.61 -5.48 -16.40
N LEU A 221 6.32 -4.93 -15.21
CA LEU A 221 6.53 -5.62 -13.94
C LEU A 221 5.59 -6.80 -13.74
N ILE A 222 4.38 -6.73 -14.32
CA ILE A 222 3.42 -7.84 -14.36
C ILE A 222 3.92 -8.92 -15.30
N GLN A 223 4.33 -8.56 -16.53
CA GLN A 223 4.90 -9.49 -17.52
C GLN A 223 6.11 -10.24 -16.97
N GLU A 224 6.97 -9.56 -16.21
CA GLU A 224 8.14 -10.14 -15.55
C GLU A 224 7.81 -10.86 -14.23
N LYS A 225 6.54 -10.90 -13.80
CA LYS A 225 6.06 -11.49 -12.53
C LYS A 225 6.73 -10.89 -11.29
N LYS A 226 7.22 -9.66 -11.39
CA LYS A 226 7.87 -8.92 -10.30
C LYS A 226 6.86 -8.18 -9.42
N LEU A 227 5.78 -7.65 -9.98
CA LEU A 227 4.67 -7.07 -9.21
C LEU A 227 3.84 -8.20 -8.59
N LYS A 228 3.75 -8.22 -7.25
CA LYS A 228 3.10 -9.30 -6.49
C LYS A 228 1.63 -9.03 -6.20
N ALA A 229 1.28 -7.77 -6.00
CA ALA A 229 -0.09 -7.35 -5.78
C ALA A 229 -0.28 -5.86 -6.09
N ILE A 230 -1.50 -5.48 -6.42
CA ILE A 230 -1.98 -4.10 -6.44
C ILE A 230 -3.00 -3.96 -5.31
N MET A 231 -2.80 -2.97 -4.44
CA MET A 231 -3.73 -2.58 -3.38
C MET A 231 -4.43 -1.31 -3.86
N ILE A 232 -5.72 -1.40 -4.15
CA ILE A 232 -6.49 -0.32 -4.78
C ILE A 232 -7.87 -0.21 -4.14
N GLU A 233 -8.36 1.02 -4.03
CA GLU A 233 -9.63 1.32 -3.41
C GLU A 233 -10.84 0.90 -4.28
N VAL A 234 -11.96 0.58 -3.60
CA VAL A 234 -13.31 0.61 -4.15
C VAL A 234 -14.23 1.14 -3.06
N SER A 235 -14.49 2.44 -3.11
CA SER A 235 -15.22 3.14 -2.03
C SER A 235 -16.72 2.99 -2.09
N PHE A 236 -17.31 2.91 -3.29
CA PHE A 236 -18.75 2.92 -3.50
C PHE A 236 -19.22 1.76 -4.36
N PRO A 237 -20.48 1.28 -4.18
CA PRO A 237 -21.11 0.36 -5.13
C PRO A 237 -21.48 1.08 -6.44
N ASP A 238 -21.77 0.32 -7.50
CA ASP A 238 -22.05 0.84 -8.84
C ASP A 238 -23.32 1.71 -8.93
N GLU A 239 -24.18 1.64 -7.93
CA GLU A 239 -25.35 2.52 -7.81
C GLU A 239 -24.98 3.98 -7.51
N GLN A 240 -23.72 4.24 -7.10
CA GLN A 240 -23.22 5.60 -6.87
C GLN A 240 -23.06 6.34 -8.21
N PRO A 241 -23.75 7.48 -8.44
CA PRO A 241 -23.60 8.22 -9.69
C PRO A 241 -22.18 8.80 -9.88
N ASP A 242 -21.66 8.76 -11.11
CA ASP A 242 -20.31 9.25 -11.45
C ASP A 242 -20.03 10.68 -10.95
N LYS A 243 -21.01 11.58 -11.06
CA LYS A 243 -20.89 12.98 -10.60
C LYS A 243 -20.72 13.14 -9.08
N THR A 244 -20.90 12.08 -8.31
CA THR A 244 -20.80 12.04 -6.85
C THR A 244 -19.84 10.96 -6.36
N LEU A 245 -18.88 10.58 -7.18
CA LEU A 245 -17.79 9.67 -6.79
C LEU A 245 -16.76 10.35 -5.89
N PHE A 246 -16.64 11.67 -5.99
CA PHE A 246 -15.70 12.45 -5.18
C PHE A 246 -14.25 11.96 -5.27
N GLY A 247 -13.83 11.52 -6.46
CA GLY A 247 -12.48 11.02 -6.70
C GLY A 247 -12.25 9.59 -6.20
N HIS A 248 -13.26 8.74 -6.26
CA HIS A 248 -13.19 7.33 -5.85
C HIS A 248 -13.67 6.38 -6.94
N LEU A 249 -13.40 5.09 -6.74
CA LEU A 249 -13.80 4.01 -7.64
C LEU A 249 -15.07 3.28 -7.17
N THR A 250 -15.79 2.73 -8.16
CA THR A 250 -16.79 1.66 -7.99
C THR A 250 -16.24 0.34 -8.58
N PRO A 251 -16.92 -0.80 -8.37
CA PRO A 251 -16.57 -2.06 -9.04
C PRO A 251 -16.42 -1.92 -10.56
N HIS A 252 -17.38 -1.26 -11.21
CA HIS A 252 -17.34 -0.99 -12.65
C HIS A 252 -16.06 -0.26 -13.07
N TRP A 253 -15.72 0.81 -12.39
CA TRP A 253 -14.53 1.60 -12.71
C TRP A 253 -13.24 0.84 -12.41
N LEU A 254 -13.17 0.09 -11.30
CA LEU A 254 -12.00 -0.77 -11.04
C LEU A 254 -11.80 -1.79 -12.16
N MET A 255 -12.88 -2.49 -12.59
CA MET A 255 -12.76 -3.50 -13.64
C MET A 255 -12.36 -2.90 -14.99
N LYS A 256 -12.83 -1.68 -15.30
CA LYS A 256 -12.39 -0.96 -16.50
C LYS A 256 -10.89 -0.63 -16.46
N GLU A 257 -10.39 -0.13 -15.34
CA GLU A 257 -8.96 0.13 -15.14
C GLU A 257 -8.12 -1.17 -15.26
N MET A 258 -8.62 -2.29 -14.73
CA MET A 258 -7.96 -3.58 -14.87
C MET A 258 -7.99 -4.10 -16.32
N ASP A 259 -9.06 -3.87 -17.08
CA ASP A 259 -9.12 -4.19 -18.51
C ASP A 259 -8.07 -3.38 -19.31
N ASP A 260 -7.84 -2.12 -18.95
CA ASP A 260 -6.82 -1.29 -19.59
C ASP A 260 -5.41 -1.74 -19.23
N LEU A 261 -5.17 -2.11 -17.98
CA LEU A 261 -3.89 -2.71 -17.53
C LEU A 261 -3.64 -4.07 -18.23
N GLU A 262 -4.67 -4.91 -18.40
CA GLU A 262 -4.57 -6.19 -19.12
C GLU A 262 -4.16 -5.99 -20.58
N LYS A 263 -4.72 -5.01 -21.26
CA LYS A 263 -4.34 -4.66 -22.66
C LYS A 263 -2.84 -4.28 -22.75
N LEU A 264 -2.35 -3.52 -21.78
CA LEU A 264 -0.94 -3.10 -21.72
C LEU A 264 0.00 -4.24 -21.34
N SER A 265 -0.44 -5.14 -20.46
CA SER A 265 0.38 -6.24 -19.93
C SER A 265 0.36 -7.49 -20.82
N GLY A 266 -0.55 -7.55 -21.80
CA GLY A 266 -0.77 -8.71 -22.68
C GLY A 266 -1.87 -9.63 -22.17
N GLY A 267 -2.66 -10.19 -23.10
CA GLY A 267 -3.84 -10.98 -22.79
C GLY A 267 -3.55 -12.17 -21.87
N GLY A 268 -4.33 -12.33 -20.81
CA GLY A 268 -4.20 -13.36 -19.80
C GLY A 268 -3.14 -13.09 -18.71
N SER A 269 -2.49 -11.94 -18.74
CA SER A 269 -1.44 -11.57 -17.77
C SER A 269 -1.97 -11.33 -16.36
N LEU A 270 -3.21 -10.85 -16.24
CA LEU A 270 -3.88 -10.60 -14.96
C LEU A 270 -4.68 -11.79 -14.42
N LYS A 271 -4.73 -12.90 -15.12
CA LYS A 271 -5.38 -14.10 -14.57
C LYS A 271 -4.68 -14.53 -13.28
N ASP A 272 -5.47 -14.76 -12.22
CA ASP A 272 -5.01 -15.10 -10.87
C ASP A 272 -4.10 -14.02 -10.22
N PHE A 273 -4.00 -12.82 -10.81
CA PHE A 273 -3.22 -11.71 -10.26
C PHE A 273 -3.90 -11.12 -9.01
N ASN A 274 -3.11 -10.81 -7.98
CA ASN A 274 -3.61 -10.34 -6.69
C ASN A 274 -4.05 -8.87 -6.73
N ILE A 275 -5.34 -8.63 -6.53
CA ILE A 275 -5.92 -7.30 -6.30
C ILE A 275 -6.45 -7.26 -4.86
N VAL A 276 -5.85 -6.42 -4.04
CA VAL A 276 -6.31 -6.18 -2.66
C VAL A 276 -7.26 -4.98 -2.71
N VAL A 277 -8.53 -5.24 -2.44
CA VAL A 277 -9.58 -4.21 -2.44
C VAL A 277 -9.54 -3.45 -1.12
N THR A 278 -9.12 -2.19 -1.16
CA THR A 278 -8.95 -1.31 0.01
C THR A 278 -10.07 -0.30 0.13
N HIS A 279 -10.08 0.47 1.21
CA HIS A 279 -10.86 1.70 1.41
C HIS A 279 -12.37 1.56 1.18
N VAL A 280 -12.95 0.37 1.40
CA VAL A 280 -14.40 0.18 1.27
C VAL A 280 -15.16 1.01 2.30
N LYS A 281 -16.18 1.77 1.88
CA LYS A 281 -16.92 2.66 2.79
C LYS A 281 -18.16 2.00 3.40
N PRO A 282 -18.42 2.20 4.70
CA PRO A 282 -19.69 1.81 5.33
C PRO A 282 -20.91 2.47 4.65
N PRO A 283 -22.13 1.93 4.79
CA PRO A 283 -22.52 0.82 5.68
C PRO A 283 -22.18 -0.57 5.15
N GLN A 284 -22.32 -1.61 5.98
CA GLN A 284 -22.02 -2.99 5.59
C GLN A 284 -22.79 -3.47 4.36
N ALA A 285 -24.00 -2.93 4.14
CA ALA A 285 -24.79 -3.23 2.93
C ALA A 285 -24.05 -2.80 1.64
N SER A 286 -23.46 -1.59 1.65
CA SER A 286 -22.64 -1.09 0.52
C SER A 286 -21.41 -1.96 0.29
N ILE A 287 -20.70 -2.35 1.35
CA ILE A 287 -19.55 -3.25 1.28
C ILE A 287 -19.94 -4.60 0.67
N ASN A 288 -21.11 -5.14 1.04
CA ASN A 288 -21.60 -6.40 0.49
C ASN A 288 -21.99 -6.25 -1.00
N SER A 289 -22.58 -5.10 -1.41
CA SER A 289 -22.87 -4.79 -2.81
C SER A 289 -21.60 -4.74 -3.63
N ILE A 290 -20.59 -3.98 -3.18
CA ILE A 290 -19.26 -3.89 -3.80
C ILE A 290 -18.68 -5.30 -4.06
N LYS A 291 -18.65 -6.16 -3.05
CA LYS A 291 -18.11 -7.52 -3.18
C LYS A 291 -18.87 -8.36 -4.19
N LYS A 292 -20.20 -8.24 -4.21
CA LYS A 292 -21.06 -8.98 -5.16
C LYS A 292 -20.84 -8.50 -6.59
N GLN A 293 -20.75 -7.19 -6.80
CA GLN A 293 -20.53 -6.58 -8.11
C GLN A 293 -19.15 -6.92 -8.65
N LEU A 294 -18.09 -6.78 -7.84
CA LEU A 294 -16.73 -7.19 -8.19
C LEU A 294 -16.67 -8.67 -8.59
N ALA A 295 -17.34 -9.57 -7.86
CA ALA A 295 -17.37 -10.99 -8.20
C ALA A 295 -18.11 -11.27 -9.52
N ALA A 296 -19.17 -10.50 -9.82
CA ALA A 296 -19.95 -10.64 -11.06
C ALA A 296 -19.21 -10.11 -12.30
N GLU A 297 -18.41 -9.04 -12.12
CA GLU A 297 -17.70 -8.37 -13.21
C GLU A 297 -16.27 -8.88 -13.44
N ASN A 298 -15.74 -9.74 -12.57
CA ASN A 298 -14.39 -10.28 -12.64
C ASN A 298 -14.17 -11.25 -13.81
N LYS A 299 -14.29 -10.75 -15.04
CA LYS A 299 -14.07 -11.51 -16.28
C LYS A 299 -12.59 -11.88 -16.48
N LEU A 300 -11.68 -11.06 -15.96
CA LEU A 300 -10.23 -11.29 -16.00
C LEU A 300 -9.77 -12.40 -15.06
N GLN A 301 -10.66 -12.94 -14.22
CA GLN A 301 -10.32 -13.96 -13.22
C GLN A 301 -9.22 -13.51 -12.25
N LEU A 302 -9.26 -12.23 -11.83
CA LEU A 302 -8.37 -11.66 -10.81
C LEU A 302 -8.54 -12.40 -9.48
N ASN A 303 -7.47 -12.54 -8.70
CA ASN A 303 -7.56 -12.96 -7.31
C ASN A 303 -7.92 -11.77 -6.42
N LEU A 304 -9.22 -11.57 -6.17
CA LEU A 304 -9.74 -10.46 -5.37
C LEU A 304 -9.59 -10.76 -3.88
N ILE A 305 -8.75 -10.00 -3.20
CA ILE A 305 -8.46 -10.15 -1.77
C ILE A 305 -9.15 -9.01 -1.00
N TYR A 306 -9.98 -9.39 -0.03
CA TYR A 306 -10.63 -8.44 0.88
C TYR A 306 -9.90 -8.49 2.22
N PRO A 307 -9.04 -7.51 2.53
CA PRO A 307 -8.23 -7.53 3.74
C PRO A 307 -9.10 -7.47 4.99
N GLN A 308 -8.63 -8.13 6.05
CA GLN A 308 -9.26 -8.08 7.37
C GLN A 308 -8.32 -7.37 8.34
N GLN A 309 -8.84 -6.41 9.09
CA GLN A 309 -8.07 -5.71 10.11
C GLN A 309 -7.32 -6.68 11.02
N GLY A 310 -6.02 -6.49 11.17
CA GLY A 310 -5.12 -7.29 11.99
C GLY A 310 -4.66 -8.62 11.41
N LYS A 311 -5.22 -9.11 10.30
CA LYS A 311 -4.85 -10.39 9.70
C LYS A 311 -3.77 -10.21 8.63
N ALA A 312 -2.56 -10.72 8.89
CA ALA A 312 -1.47 -10.65 7.94
C ALA A 312 -1.76 -11.38 6.62
N ILE A 313 -1.28 -10.81 5.52
CA ILE A 313 -1.34 -11.34 4.16
C ILE A 313 0.10 -11.46 3.66
N LEU A 314 0.42 -12.53 2.96
CA LEU A 314 1.73 -12.79 2.36
C LEU A 314 1.61 -12.82 0.83
N PHE A 315 2.61 -12.21 0.16
CA PHE A 315 2.70 -12.15 -1.30
C PHE A 315 4.05 -12.60 -1.82
#